data_97dd0829a07bddb6a25cd8a7f2f6b91a
#
_entry.id   97dd0829a07bddb6a25cd8a7f2f6b91a
#
_cell.length_a   1.000
_cell.length_b   1.000
_cell.length_c   1.000
_cell.angle_alpha   90.00
_cell.angle_beta   90.00
_cell.angle_gamma   90.00
#
_symmetry.space_group_name_H-M   'P 1'
#
loop_
_entity.id
_entity.type
_entity.pdbx_description
1 polymer ?
#
loop_
_entity_poly.entity_id
_entity_poly.type
_entity_poly.pdbx_seq_one_letter_code
_entity_poly.pdbx_strand_id
1 'polypeptide(L)'
;MKGQNILLAVFSFNLISFCMQPQQDPWKEQRERMVEQQIAGRGITDPDVLRVMRNIPRHVFVPEEERPYAYGDYPLSVGYGQTISQPYMVAFMTEQLRIKRTDKILEIGTGSGYQAAILAELCDSVFSIEIH
;
A
#
# COMPACT_ATOMS: atom_id res chain seq x y z
N MET A 1 -60.16 -47.34 -16.96
CA MET A 1 -58.89 -46.70 -17.43
C MET A 1 -58.66 -45.52 -16.51
N LYS A 2 -57.66 -45.61 -15.60
CA LYS A 2 -57.32 -44.56 -14.62
C LYS A 2 -56.21 -43.69 -15.21
N GLY A 3 -56.53 -42.42 -15.47
CA GLY A 3 -55.53 -41.45 -15.91
C GLY A 3 -54.62 -41.06 -14.76
N GLN A 4 -53.33 -41.23 -14.91
CA GLN A 4 -52.31 -40.77 -13.99
C GLN A 4 -51.93 -39.32 -14.35
N ASN A 5 -52.24 -38.41 -13.44
CA ASN A 5 -51.74 -37.01 -13.54
C ASN A 5 -50.28 -36.96 -13.10
N ILE A 6 -49.37 -36.68 -14.03
CA ILE A 6 -47.97 -36.41 -13.75
C ILE A 6 -47.83 -34.95 -13.37
N LEU A 7 -47.52 -34.67 -12.11
CA LEU A 7 -47.21 -33.35 -11.59
C LEU A 7 -45.72 -33.01 -11.90
N LEU A 8 -45.51 -32.13 -12.87
CA LEU A 8 -44.15 -31.64 -13.18
C LEU A 8 -43.80 -30.52 -12.20
N ALA A 9 -42.91 -30.83 -11.26
CA ALA A 9 -42.34 -29.79 -10.37
C ALA A 9 -41.20 -29.07 -11.09
N VAL A 10 -41.41 -27.80 -11.43
CA VAL A 10 -40.37 -26.92 -11.97
C VAL A 10 -39.57 -26.32 -10.82
N PHE A 11 -38.37 -26.81 -10.60
CA PHE A 11 -37.43 -26.21 -9.65
C PHE A 11 -36.76 -25.00 -10.34
N SER A 12 -37.21 -23.80 -9.96
CA SER A 12 -36.49 -22.56 -10.32
C SER A 12 -35.22 -22.43 -9.49
N PHE A 13 -34.07 -22.69 -10.09
CA PHE A 13 -32.77 -22.44 -9.50
C PHE A 13 -32.48 -20.93 -9.59
N ASN A 14 -32.76 -20.18 -8.51
CA ASN A 14 -32.30 -18.80 -8.38
C ASN A 14 -30.78 -18.81 -8.17
N LEU A 15 -30.01 -18.58 -9.23
CA LEU A 15 -28.58 -18.23 -9.15
C LEU A 15 -28.47 -16.84 -8.49
N ILE A 16 -28.28 -16.81 -7.18
CA ILE A 16 -27.86 -15.59 -6.48
C ILE A 16 -26.42 -15.33 -6.93
N SER A 17 -26.27 -14.44 -7.93
CA SER A 17 -24.96 -13.91 -8.32
C SER A 17 -24.43 -13.10 -7.12
N PHE A 18 -23.58 -13.73 -6.32
CA PHE A 18 -22.85 -13.05 -5.23
C PHE A 18 -21.82 -12.14 -5.90
N CYS A 19 -22.25 -10.92 -6.20
CA CYS A 19 -21.35 -9.87 -6.65
C CYS A 19 -20.40 -9.56 -5.48
N MET A 20 -19.19 -10.13 -5.51
CA MET A 20 -18.13 -9.73 -4.60
C MET A 20 -17.85 -8.25 -4.84
N GLN A 21 -18.37 -7.39 -4.00
CA GLN A 21 -17.95 -6.00 -3.98
C GLN A 21 -16.47 -5.96 -3.67
N PRO A 22 -15.66 -5.22 -4.44
CA PRO A 22 -14.25 -5.04 -4.09
C PRO A 22 -14.17 -4.49 -2.67
N GLN A 23 -13.42 -5.17 -1.82
CA GLN A 23 -13.24 -4.77 -0.43
C GLN A 23 -12.64 -3.36 -0.46
N GLN A 24 -13.40 -2.38 0.01
CA GLN A 24 -12.94 -1.00 0.05
C GLN A 24 -11.74 -0.92 1.00
N ASP A 25 -10.61 -0.42 0.51
CA ASP A 25 -9.46 -0.10 1.34
C ASP A 25 -9.80 1.10 2.25
N PRO A 26 -10.01 0.88 3.56
CA PRO A 26 -10.44 1.95 4.47
C PRO A 26 -9.37 3.04 4.65
N TRP A 27 -8.13 2.76 4.23
CA TRP A 27 -6.99 3.67 4.35
C TRP A 27 -6.71 4.47 3.08
N LYS A 28 -7.40 4.17 1.99
CA LYS A 28 -7.13 4.78 0.68
C LYS A 28 -7.21 6.30 0.72
N GLU A 29 -8.28 6.84 1.29
CA GLU A 29 -8.48 8.29 1.36
C GLU A 29 -7.40 8.99 2.19
N GLN A 30 -6.99 8.39 3.31
CA GLN A 30 -5.91 8.95 4.14
C GLN A 30 -4.57 8.92 3.40
N ARG A 31 -4.28 7.84 2.66
CA ARG A 31 -3.08 7.70 1.84
C ARG A 31 -3.04 8.73 0.71
N GLU A 32 -4.14 8.94 0.02
CA GLU A 32 -4.24 9.95 -1.04
C GLU A 32 -4.04 11.37 -0.47
N ARG A 33 -4.68 11.71 0.63
CA ARG A 33 -4.48 13.00 1.31
C ARG A 33 -3.03 13.21 1.75
N MET A 34 -2.38 12.18 2.28
CA MET A 34 -0.96 12.23 2.62
C MET A 34 -0.12 12.62 1.39
N VAL A 35 -0.34 11.95 0.26
CA VAL A 35 0.45 12.26 -0.95
C VAL A 35 0.17 13.66 -1.47
N GLU A 36 -1.08 14.09 -1.52
CA GLU A 36 -1.42 15.40 -2.07
C GLU A 36 -0.98 16.56 -1.18
N GLN A 37 -1.26 16.47 0.13
CA GLN A 37 -1.04 17.60 1.03
C GLN A 37 0.35 17.64 1.64
N GLN A 38 0.90 16.47 2.00
CA GLN A 38 2.16 16.38 2.74
C GLN A 38 3.36 16.18 1.82
N ILE A 39 3.17 15.62 0.62
CA ILE A 39 4.25 15.27 -0.31
C ILE A 39 4.23 16.19 -1.52
N ALA A 40 3.24 16.10 -2.40
CA ALA A 40 3.14 16.94 -3.59
C ALA A 40 2.99 18.43 -3.23
N GLY A 41 2.16 18.74 -2.23
CA GLY A 41 1.97 20.12 -1.72
C GLY A 41 3.23 20.76 -1.13
N ARG A 42 4.29 19.97 -0.89
CA ARG A 42 5.60 20.43 -0.39
C ARG A 42 6.70 20.36 -1.44
N GLY A 43 6.34 20.19 -2.73
CA GLY A 43 7.25 20.34 -3.85
C GLY A 43 7.87 19.06 -4.39
N ILE A 44 7.43 17.87 -3.96
CA ILE A 44 7.76 16.61 -4.64
C ILE A 44 6.93 16.54 -5.91
N THR A 45 7.59 16.39 -7.05
CA THR A 45 6.96 16.48 -8.39
C THR A 45 7.17 15.24 -9.26
N ASP A 46 8.07 14.35 -8.87
CA ASP A 46 8.33 13.12 -9.63
C ASP A 46 7.07 12.24 -9.67
N PRO A 47 6.50 11.99 -10.87
CA PRO A 47 5.25 11.25 -11.01
C PRO A 47 5.37 9.80 -10.56
N ASP A 48 6.53 9.16 -10.71
CA ASP A 48 6.76 7.79 -10.29
C ASP A 48 6.84 7.70 -8.77
N VAL A 49 7.53 8.62 -8.12
CA VAL A 49 7.54 8.72 -6.65
C VAL A 49 6.13 8.93 -6.10
N LEU A 50 5.38 9.90 -6.64
CA LEU A 50 3.99 10.15 -6.21
C LEU A 50 3.08 8.94 -6.43
N ARG A 51 3.23 8.23 -7.55
CA ARG A 51 2.49 7.00 -7.87
C ARG A 51 2.76 5.91 -6.85
N VAL A 52 4.02 5.65 -6.55
CA VAL A 52 4.42 4.58 -5.63
C VAL A 52 3.96 4.90 -4.20
N MET A 53 4.10 6.15 -3.77
CA MET A 53 3.61 6.58 -2.45
C MET A 53 2.08 6.45 -2.28
N ARG A 54 1.30 6.54 -3.39
CA ARG A 54 -0.14 6.24 -3.38
C ARG A 54 -0.45 4.74 -3.32
N ASN A 55 0.40 3.92 -3.92
CA ASN A 55 0.13 2.49 -4.06
C ASN A 55 0.57 1.68 -2.83
N ILE A 56 1.70 2.00 -2.23
CA ILE A 56 2.25 1.24 -1.10
C ILE A 56 1.50 1.60 0.20
N PRO A 57 0.82 0.62 0.83
CA PRO A 57 0.01 0.87 2.01
C PRO A 57 0.87 1.00 3.27
N ARG A 58 1.28 2.23 3.61
CA ARG A 58 2.18 2.51 4.73
C ARG A 58 1.74 1.89 6.07
N HIS A 59 0.44 1.79 6.32
CA HIS A 59 -0.11 1.23 7.56
C HIS A 59 0.23 -0.25 7.81
N VAL A 60 0.64 -1.00 6.77
CA VAL A 60 1.08 -2.40 6.95
C VAL A 60 2.54 -2.52 7.41
N PHE A 61 3.28 -1.41 7.40
CA PHE A 61 4.69 -1.33 7.82
C PHE A 61 4.86 -0.78 9.23
N VAL A 62 3.79 -0.62 9.97
CA VAL A 62 3.82 -0.19 11.37
C VAL A 62 3.06 -1.19 12.24
N PRO A 63 3.37 -1.28 13.55
CA PRO A 63 2.59 -2.05 14.52
C PRO A 63 1.10 -1.68 14.50
N GLU A 64 0.26 -2.59 14.94
CA GLU A 64 -1.20 -2.41 14.85
C GLU A 64 -1.69 -1.16 15.60
N GLU A 65 -1.13 -0.90 16.76
CA GLU A 65 -1.42 0.28 17.58
C GLU A 65 -1.05 1.61 16.91
N GLU A 66 -0.07 1.59 15.98
CA GLU A 66 0.38 2.78 15.24
C GLU A 66 -0.37 2.99 13.90
N ARG A 67 -1.16 2.02 13.44
CA ARG A 67 -1.88 2.11 12.16
C ARG A 67 -2.79 3.32 12.03
N PRO A 68 -3.55 3.74 13.08
CA PRO A 68 -4.37 4.95 12.99
C PRO A 68 -3.58 6.22 12.67
N TYR A 69 -2.28 6.22 12.94
CA TYR A 69 -1.37 7.36 12.75
C TYR A 69 -0.50 7.23 11.51
N ALA A 70 -0.58 6.11 10.79
CA ALA A 70 0.35 5.74 9.72
C ALA A 70 0.48 6.77 8.59
N TYR A 71 -0.53 7.61 8.38
CA TYR A 71 -0.57 8.63 7.33
C TYR A 71 -0.35 10.06 7.85
N GLY A 72 0.07 10.20 9.11
CA GLY A 72 0.50 11.48 9.68
C GLY A 72 1.89 11.92 9.18
N ASP A 73 2.15 13.23 9.18
CA ASP A 73 3.41 13.82 8.67
C ASP A 73 4.53 13.81 9.73
N TYR A 74 4.79 12.64 10.30
CA TYR A 74 5.81 12.42 11.32
C TYR A 74 6.32 10.97 11.30
N PRO A 75 7.51 10.70 11.90
CA PRO A 75 8.00 9.34 12.09
C PRO A 75 7.17 8.61 13.14
N LEU A 76 7.05 7.27 13.02
CA LEU A 76 6.36 6.41 13.99
C LEU A 76 7.29 5.32 14.50
N SER A 77 7.09 4.88 15.73
CA SER A 77 7.82 3.76 16.29
C SER A 77 7.49 2.45 15.58
N VAL A 78 8.51 1.64 15.31
CA VAL A 78 8.35 0.28 14.76
C VAL A 78 8.96 -0.78 15.69
N GLY A 79 9.27 -0.41 16.92
CA GLY A 79 9.93 -1.27 17.91
C GLY A 79 11.45 -1.14 17.90
N TYR A 80 12.09 -1.80 18.84
CA TYR A 80 13.56 -1.84 19.00
C TYR A 80 14.25 -0.46 19.01
N GLY A 81 13.55 0.59 19.42
CA GLY A 81 14.06 1.96 19.37
C GLY A 81 14.15 2.56 17.97
N GLN A 82 13.59 1.89 16.98
CA GLN A 82 13.59 2.32 15.58
C GLN A 82 12.27 2.98 15.18
N THR A 83 12.31 3.71 14.07
CA THR A 83 11.15 4.40 13.52
C THR A 83 11.04 4.19 12.01
N ILE A 84 9.80 4.14 11.50
CA ILE A 84 9.52 4.40 10.09
C ILE A 84 9.62 5.92 9.85
N SER A 85 10.39 6.32 8.86
CA SER A 85 10.60 7.74 8.55
C SER A 85 9.30 8.46 8.18
N GLN A 86 9.21 9.77 8.43
CA GLN A 86 8.14 10.64 8.00
C GLN A 86 7.86 10.46 6.49
N PRO A 87 6.58 10.39 6.04
CA PRO A 87 6.25 10.18 4.63
C PRO A 87 6.94 11.14 3.65
N TYR A 88 6.96 12.43 4.00
CA TYR A 88 7.66 13.43 3.19
C TYR A 88 9.15 13.12 3.04
N MET A 89 9.83 12.70 4.10
CA MET A 89 11.26 12.37 4.05
C MET A 89 11.54 11.16 3.15
N VAL A 90 10.69 10.14 3.21
CA VAL A 90 10.76 8.98 2.32
C VAL A 90 10.65 9.43 0.86
N ALA A 91 9.63 10.23 0.52
CA ALA A 91 9.43 10.73 -0.83
C ALA A 91 10.58 11.64 -1.30
N PHE A 92 11.02 12.56 -0.43
CA PHE A 92 12.13 13.47 -0.74
C PHE A 92 13.43 12.74 -1.02
N MET A 93 13.84 11.81 -0.16
CA MET A 93 15.05 11.01 -0.38
C MET A 93 14.95 10.21 -1.68
N THR A 94 13.78 9.62 -1.95
CA THR A 94 13.55 8.83 -3.17
C THR A 94 13.64 9.69 -4.42
N GLU A 95 13.04 10.87 -4.44
CA GLU A 95 13.12 11.81 -5.59
C GLU A 95 14.54 12.28 -5.84
N GLN A 96 15.33 12.56 -4.79
CA GLN A 96 16.73 13.01 -4.94
C GLN A 96 17.63 11.93 -5.55
N LEU A 97 17.32 10.67 -5.40
CA LEU A 97 18.07 9.57 -6.03
C LEU A 97 17.91 9.54 -7.56
N ARG A 98 16.87 10.16 -8.14
CA ARG A 98 16.58 10.14 -9.58
C ARG A 98 16.67 8.74 -10.18
N ILE A 99 15.98 7.81 -9.54
CA ILE A 99 16.06 6.36 -9.81
C ILE A 99 15.66 6.05 -11.25
N LYS A 100 16.46 5.21 -11.89
CA LYS A 100 16.13 4.60 -13.19
C LYS A 100 15.75 3.14 -12.97
N ARG A 101 14.90 2.60 -13.82
CA ARG A 101 14.45 1.20 -13.73
C ARG A 101 15.60 0.20 -13.64
N THR A 102 16.70 0.45 -14.35
CA THR A 102 17.88 -0.42 -14.41
C THR A 102 18.85 -0.26 -13.24
N ASP A 103 18.60 0.65 -12.31
CA ASP A 103 19.48 0.89 -11.18
C ASP A 103 19.43 -0.26 -10.17
N LYS A 104 20.55 -0.44 -9.49
CA LYS A 104 20.71 -1.32 -8.33
C LYS A 104 20.93 -0.46 -7.11
N ILE A 105 20.03 -0.55 -6.14
CA ILE A 105 20.05 0.31 -4.96
C ILE A 105 20.44 -0.51 -3.74
N LEU A 106 21.31 0.04 -2.92
CA LEU A 106 21.63 -0.47 -1.59
C LEU A 106 21.02 0.46 -0.54
N GLU A 107 20.13 -0.10 0.28
CA GLU A 107 19.58 0.55 1.46
C GLU A 107 20.37 0.11 2.70
N ILE A 108 20.70 1.05 3.56
CA ILE A 108 21.30 0.78 4.86
C ILE A 108 20.30 1.16 5.95
N GLY A 109 19.86 0.19 6.73
CA GLY A 109 18.81 0.34 7.74
C GLY A 109 17.42 0.07 7.16
N THR A 110 17.07 -1.21 6.96
CA THR A 110 15.77 -1.64 6.45
C THR A 110 14.62 -1.18 7.35
N GLY A 111 14.81 -1.25 8.67
CA GLY A 111 13.80 -0.91 9.65
C GLY A 111 12.49 -1.65 9.39
N SER A 112 11.41 -0.91 9.14
CA SER A 112 10.10 -1.50 8.81
C SER A 112 10.01 -2.10 7.40
N GLY A 113 10.97 -1.83 6.51
CA GLY A 113 10.92 -2.20 5.09
C GLY A 113 10.12 -1.26 4.19
N TYR A 114 9.57 -0.17 4.71
CA TYR A 114 8.74 0.75 3.91
C TYR A 114 9.52 1.44 2.80
N GLN A 115 10.73 1.94 3.09
CA GLN A 115 11.60 2.55 2.09
C GLN A 115 12.02 1.52 1.04
N ALA A 116 12.39 0.29 1.45
CA ALA A 116 12.72 -0.80 0.53
C ALA A 116 11.55 -1.12 -0.42
N ALA A 117 10.31 -1.16 0.10
CA ALA A 117 9.12 -1.40 -0.72
C ALA A 117 8.89 -0.29 -1.75
N ILE A 118 9.09 0.99 -1.38
CA ILE A 118 9.02 2.12 -2.32
C ILE A 118 10.08 2.00 -3.41
N LEU A 119 11.33 1.70 -3.04
CA LEU A 119 12.43 1.55 -3.98
C LEU A 119 12.23 0.38 -4.96
N ALA A 120 11.69 -0.74 -4.48
CA ALA A 120 11.44 -1.94 -5.29
C ALA A 120 10.40 -1.72 -6.41
N GLU A 121 9.50 -0.75 -6.24
CA GLU A 121 8.55 -0.36 -7.28
C GLU A 121 9.18 0.55 -8.38
N LEU A 122 10.37 1.11 -8.10
CA LEU A 122 11.04 2.09 -8.97
C LEU A 122 12.22 1.51 -9.73
N CYS A 123 12.85 0.44 -9.23
CA CYS A 123 14.01 -0.18 -9.87
C CYS A 123 13.96 -1.71 -9.85
N ASP A 124 14.85 -2.33 -10.64
CA ASP A 124 14.87 -3.79 -10.81
C ASP A 124 15.51 -4.54 -9.64
N SER A 125 16.32 -3.86 -8.82
CA SER A 125 17.03 -4.53 -7.73
C SER A 125 17.24 -3.61 -6.53
N VAL A 126 16.75 -4.04 -5.37
CA VAL A 126 17.04 -3.40 -4.09
C VAL A 126 17.72 -4.40 -3.19
N PHE A 127 18.84 -4.02 -2.61
CA PHE A 127 19.55 -4.74 -1.57
C PHE A 127 19.40 -3.96 -0.28
N SER A 128 19.06 -4.60 0.81
CA SER A 128 18.89 -3.92 2.08
C SER A 128 19.66 -4.62 3.19
N ILE A 129 20.23 -3.85 4.09
CA ILE A 129 20.99 -4.33 5.23
C ILE A 129 20.34 -3.78 6.50
N GLU A 130 20.10 -4.68 7.46
CA GLU A 130 19.56 -4.36 8.78
C GLU A 130 20.46 -4.97 9.87
N ILE A 131 20.48 -4.33 11.02
CA ILE A 131 21.31 -4.75 12.17
C ILE A 131 20.50 -5.57 13.19
N HIS A 132 19.17 -5.52 13.14
CA HIS A 132 18.27 -6.22 14.07
C HIS A 132 17.42 -7.28 13.38
#